data_10c609c5f770b9e464e8afc1018d4e4f
#
_entry.id   10c609c5f770b9e464e8afc1018d4e4f
#
_cell.length_a   1.000
_cell.length_b   1.000
_cell.length_c   1.000
_cell.angle_alpha   90.00
_cell.angle_beta   90.00
_cell.angle_gamma   90.00
#
_symmetry.space_group_name_H-M   'P 1'
#
loop_
_entity.id
_entity.type
_entity.pdbx_description
1 polymer ?
#
loop_
_entity_poly.entity_id
_entity_poly.type
_entity_poly.pdbx_seq_one_letter_code
_entity_poly.pdbx_strand_id
1 'polypeptide(L)'
;MDIELVVEDCGFLEGPIAMSDGSIIATEIELGRLIRVSPSGKVSVLVETGGGPNGAAIGPDGALYITNNGGSFHYQRVNGLNIPGPTPPGHKGGCIQRIDLPSGKVEKLYDSCDGRPLWGPNDLVFDKHGGFWFTDHGCTTPDGRNFGGLYYAKADGSKITRARDHMISPNGVGLSPDGKVVYMADTQTGRLWAFDVAAPGELAPPSGFMPGRVIATLPGYQFLDSLAVEAGGKVCVATIFNGGITAFDLDGSTEHFAFPDIVTTNICFGGSDMRDAWVCCSSTGKLFKCRWPRPGLKLNHNA
;
A
#
# COMPACT_ATOMS: atom_id res chain seq x y z
N MET A 1 -10.73 11.44 -18.52
CA MET A 1 -9.87 12.08 -17.52
C MET A 1 -8.50 12.26 -18.16
N ASP A 2 -7.95 13.48 -18.12
CA ASP A 2 -6.61 13.73 -18.64
C ASP A 2 -5.59 13.21 -17.62
N ILE A 3 -4.64 12.41 -18.11
CA ILE A 3 -3.53 11.87 -17.31
C ILE A 3 -2.22 12.45 -17.83
N GLU A 4 -1.38 12.93 -16.94
CA GLU A 4 -0.09 13.56 -17.21
C GLU A 4 1.03 12.64 -16.72
N LEU A 5 2.03 12.39 -17.56
CA LEU A 5 3.24 11.68 -17.14
C LEU A 5 4.10 12.64 -16.29
N VAL A 6 4.37 12.27 -15.04
CA VAL A 6 5.20 13.06 -14.11
C VAL A 6 6.67 12.63 -14.24
N VAL A 7 6.93 11.33 -14.27
CA VAL A 7 8.27 10.75 -14.38
C VAL A 7 8.20 9.34 -14.98
N GLU A 8 9.26 8.95 -15.67
CA GLU A 8 9.50 7.61 -16.20
C GLU A 8 10.91 7.12 -15.85
N ASP A 9 11.25 5.91 -16.26
CA ASP A 9 12.53 5.25 -15.97
C ASP A 9 12.81 5.03 -14.47
N CYS A 10 11.76 4.93 -13.67
CA CYS A 10 11.83 4.49 -12.28
C CYS A 10 11.90 2.95 -12.19
N GLY A 11 12.22 2.45 -11.00
CA GLY A 11 12.04 1.04 -10.65
C GLY A 11 10.55 0.67 -10.50
N PHE A 12 10.27 -0.46 -9.84
CA PHE A 12 8.90 -0.85 -9.52
C PHE A 12 8.36 0.05 -8.40
N LEU A 13 7.56 1.06 -8.79
CA LEU A 13 7.05 2.12 -7.91
C LEU A 13 5.93 1.62 -6.99
N GLU A 14 5.98 2.04 -5.72
CA GLU A 14 4.92 1.83 -4.74
C GLU A 14 4.91 2.92 -3.67
N GLY A 15 3.98 2.83 -2.72
CA GLY A 15 3.87 3.68 -1.54
C GLY A 15 3.95 5.18 -1.81
N PRO A 16 3.20 5.74 -2.78
CA PRO A 16 3.30 7.16 -3.10
C PRO A 16 2.71 8.04 -1.99
N ILE A 17 3.42 9.09 -1.62
CA ILE A 17 2.98 10.11 -0.66
C ILE A 17 3.06 11.48 -1.32
N ALA A 18 1.93 12.17 -1.40
CA ALA A 18 1.89 13.56 -1.84
C ALA A 18 2.32 14.49 -0.70
N MET A 19 3.42 15.20 -0.92
CA MET A 19 3.98 16.14 0.05
C MET A 19 3.39 17.54 -0.12
N SER A 20 3.36 18.35 0.96
CA SER A 20 2.79 19.71 0.95
C SER A 20 3.52 20.67 0.00
N ASP A 21 4.78 20.40 -0.33
CA ASP A 21 5.55 21.19 -1.31
C ASP A 21 5.29 20.78 -2.76
N GLY A 22 4.34 19.84 -2.98
CA GLY A 22 3.97 19.34 -4.30
C GLY A 22 4.90 18.25 -4.83
N SER A 23 5.93 17.82 -4.08
CA SER A 23 6.74 16.65 -4.42
C SER A 23 6.04 15.36 -4.03
N ILE A 24 6.50 14.25 -4.59
CA ILE A 24 6.04 12.90 -4.25
C ILE A 24 7.22 12.13 -3.66
N ILE A 25 7.02 11.47 -2.53
CA ILE A 25 7.89 10.38 -2.07
C ILE A 25 7.28 9.09 -2.56
N ALA A 26 8.10 8.18 -3.08
CA ALA A 26 7.67 6.84 -3.48
C ALA A 26 8.75 5.81 -3.15
N THR A 27 8.35 4.57 -3.00
CA THR A 27 9.27 3.43 -2.87
C THR A 27 9.57 2.86 -4.24
N GLU A 28 10.78 2.35 -4.43
CA GLU A 28 11.19 1.50 -5.55
C GLU A 28 11.51 0.11 -4.99
N ILE A 29 10.53 -0.78 -5.01
CA ILE A 29 10.61 -2.09 -4.33
C ILE A 29 11.81 -2.89 -4.82
N GLU A 30 11.95 -3.03 -6.14
CA GLU A 30 13.01 -3.81 -6.78
C GLU A 30 14.40 -3.29 -6.41
N LEU A 31 14.52 -1.97 -6.28
CA LEU A 31 15.80 -1.29 -6.05
C LEU A 31 16.13 -1.10 -4.56
N GLY A 32 15.19 -1.46 -3.66
CA GLY A 32 15.41 -1.38 -2.21
C GLY A 32 15.61 0.04 -1.69
N ARG A 33 14.94 1.03 -2.29
CA ARG A 33 15.14 2.44 -1.94
C ARG A 33 13.86 3.26 -2.02
N LEU A 34 13.93 4.46 -1.47
CA LEU A 34 12.90 5.49 -1.63
C LEU A 34 13.45 6.63 -2.47
N ILE A 35 12.57 7.19 -3.27
CA ILE A 35 12.86 8.36 -4.11
C ILE A 35 11.95 9.53 -3.75
N ARG A 36 12.41 10.73 -4.09
CA ARG A 36 11.60 11.94 -4.12
C ARG A 36 11.54 12.46 -5.55
N VAL A 37 10.33 12.66 -6.03
CA VAL A 37 10.03 13.26 -7.33
C VAL A 37 9.57 14.69 -7.08
N SER A 38 10.34 15.68 -7.57
CA SER A 38 9.98 17.09 -7.44
C SER A 38 8.78 17.43 -8.31
N PRO A 39 8.12 18.59 -8.09
CA PRO A 39 7.03 19.06 -8.97
C PRO A 39 7.43 19.22 -10.45
N SER A 40 8.74 19.34 -10.74
CA SER A 40 9.27 19.40 -12.11
C SER A 40 9.64 18.02 -12.70
N GLY A 41 9.32 16.93 -12.01
CA GLY A 41 9.66 15.56 -12.44
C GLY A 41 11.10 15.13 -12.16
N LYS A 42 11.93 15.94 -11.47
CA LYS A 42 13.29 15.55 -11.12
C LYS A 42 13.27 14.50 -10.01
N VAL A 43 13.91 13.36 -10.26
CA VAL A 43 14.07 12.26 -9.29
C VAL A 43 15.36 12.43 -8.49
N SER A 44 15.27 12.14 -7.20
CA SER A 44 16.44 12.00 -6.31
C SER A 44 16.22 10.83 -5.35
N VAL A 45 17.28 10.07 -5.08
CA VAL A 45 17.23 9.02 -4.05
C VAL A 45 17.15 9.71 -2.69
N LEU A 46 16.16 9.34 -1.91
CA LEU A 46 15.94 9.85 -0.55
C LEU A 46 16.70 9.02 0.47
N VAL A 47 16.56 7.69 0.38
CA VAL A 47 17.23 6.74 1.30
C VAL A 47 17.27 5.34 0.69
N GLU A 48 18.38 4.64 0.93
CA GLU A 48 18.55 3.22 0.63
C GLU A 48 18.16 2.41 1.87
N THR A 49 17.15 1.53 1.76
CA THR A 49 16.66 0.71 2.86
C THR A 49 17.08 -0.74 2.75
N GLY A 50 17.43 -1.15 1.54
CA GLY A 50 17.56 -2.56 1.19
C GLY A 50 16.21 -3.30 1.22
N GLY A 51 16.25 -4.62 1.00
CA GLY A 51 15.04 -5.45 0.95
C GLY A 51 14.09 -5.03 -0.17
N GLY A 52 12.81 -4.83 0.17
CA GLY A 52 11.78 -4.38 -0.75
C GLY A 52 10.83 -3.40 -0.05
N PRO A 53 11.19 -2.11 0.06
CA PRO A 53 10.29 -1.10 0.62
C PRO A 53 9.03 -1.02 -0.25
N ASN A 54 7.86 -1.06 0.39
CA ASN A 54 6.58 -1.17 -0.32
C ASN A 54 5.66 0.01 0.07
N GLY A 55 4.73 -0.15 1.00
CA GLY A 55 3.91 0.94 1.46
C GLY A 55 4.69 1.98 2.28
N ALA A 56 4.25 3.23 2.25
CA ALA A 56 4.87 4.32 2.99
C ALA A 56 3.82 5.31 3.53
N ALA A 57 4.04 5.83 4.73
CA ALA A 57 3.19 6.85 5.34
C ALA A 57 3.98 7.76 6.28
N ILE A 58 3.56 9.01 6.42
CA ILE A 58 4.08 9.92 7.46
C ILE A 58 3.41 9.58 8.78
N GLY A 59 4.22 9.44 9.83
CA GLY A 59 3.75 9.16 11.18
C GLY A 59 3.52 10.42 12.04
N PRO A 60 3.02 10.23 13.27
CA PRO A 60 2.69 11.34 14.18
C PRO A 60 3.88 12.17 14.62
N ASP A 61 5.08 11.66 14.47
CA ASP A 61 6.35 12.33 14.77
C ASP A 61 7.00 13.01 13.56
N GLY A 62 6.30 13.02 12.41
CA GLY A 62 6.81 13.55 11.15
C GLY A 62 7.83 12.66 10.44
N ALA A 63 8.18 11.50 11.01
CA ALA A 63 9.04 10.53 10.35
C ALA A 63 8.26 9.72 9.30
N LEU A 64 8.99 9.12 8.37
CA LEU A 64 8.44 8.23 7.37
C LEU A 64 8.46 6.79 7.91
N TYR A 65 7.32 6.12 7.82
CA TYR A 65 7.19 4.71 8.15
C TYR A 65 6.97 3.92 6.88
N ILE A 66 7.67 2.81 6.76
CA ILE A 66 7.54 1.94 5.59
C ILE A 66 7.34 0.48 6.00
N THR A 67 6.55 -0.21 5.20
CA THR A 67 6.57 -1.66 5.14
C THR A 67 7.70 -2.08 4.22
N ASN A 68 8.54 -3.01 4.66
CA ASN A 68 9.59 -3.58 3.84
C ASN A 68 9.37 -5.09 3.76
N ASN A 69 9.10 -5.59 2.57
CA ASN A 69 8.79 -7.01 2.35
C ASN A 69 10.02 -7.94 2.40
N GLY A 70 11.22 -7.37 2.66
CA GLY A 70 12.45 -8.14 2.79
C GLY A 70 12.97 -8.73 1.47
N GLY A 71 12.52 -8.23 0.33
CA GLY A 71 12.87 -8.78 -0.98
C GLY A 71 12.06 -10.04 -1.31
N SER A 72 10.77 -10.05 -0.96
CA SER A 72 9.87 -11.20 -1.20
C SER A 72 9.54 -11.46 -2.67
N PHE A 73 9.95 -10.59 -3.59
CA PHE A 73 9.71 -10.74 -5.01
C PHE A 73 11.01 -10.83 -5.82
N HIS A 74 11.04 -11.76 -6.77
CA HIS A 74 12.06 -11.81 -7.81
C HIS A 74 11.51 -11.16 -9.07
N TYR A 75 12.09 -10.02 -9.47
CA TYR A 75 11.59 -9.26 -10.61
C TYR A 75 12.13 -9.80 -11.94
N GLN A 76 11.25 -9.84 -12.96
CA GLN A 76 11.56 -10.35 -14.29
C GLN A 76 11.11 -9.34 -15.36
N ARG A 77 11.91 -9.19 -16.41
CA ARG A 77 11.52 -8.41 -17.59
C ARG A 77 10.81 -9.31 -18.59
N VAL A 78 9.51 -9.11 -18.76
CA VAL A 78 8.67 -9.89 -19.69
C VAL A 78 7.99 -8.94 -20.66
N ASN A 79 8.30 -9.04 -21.95
CA ASN A 79 7.77 -8.16 -23.00
C ASN A 79 7.91 -6.66 -22.70
N GLY A 80 9.03 -6.26 -22.11
CA GLY A 80 9.31 -4.86 -21.73
C GLY A 80 8.67 -4.41 -20.41
N LEU A 81 7.88 -5.25 -19.77
CA LEU A 81 7.28 -4.98 -18.46
C LEU A 81 8.13 -5.57 -17.33
N ASN A 82 8.21 -4.86 -16.22
CA ASN A 82 8.83 -5.34 -14.99
C ASN A 82 7.78 -6.06 -14.14
N ILE A 83 7.88 -7.36 -14.00
CA ILE A 83 6.86 -8.20 -13.36
C ILE A 83 7.43 -8.84 -12.10
N PRO A 84 6.75 -8.70 -10.93
CA PRO A 84 7.12 -9.43 -9.72
C PRO A 84 6.85 -10.93 -9.89
N GLY A 85 7.84 -11.73 -9.60
CA GLY A 85 7.79 -13.20 -9.65
C GLY A 85 7.73 -13.81 -8.25
N PRO A 86 7.99 -15.13 -8.15
CA PRO A 86 7.91 -15.85 -6.89
C PRO A 86 8.95 -15.37 -5.88
N THR A 87 8.72 -15.71 -4.63
CA THR A 87 9.64 -15.41 -3.52
C THR A 87 10.98 -16.12 -3.74
N PRO A 88 12.11 -15.38 -3.65
CA PRO A 88 13.43 -15.99 -3.80
C PRO A 88 13.71 -17.04 -2.73
N PRO A 89 14.48 -18.12 -3.06
CA PRO A 89 14.95 -19.04 -2.06
C PRO A 89 15.73 -18.34 -0.95
N GLY A 90 15.47 -18.73 0.31
CA GLY A 90 16.17 -18.17 1.47
C GLY A 90 15.56 -16.87 1.99
N HIS A 91 14.42 -16.42 1.48
CA HIS A 91 13.66 -15.30 2.06
C HIS A 91 13.35 -15.56 3.54
N LYS A 92 13.63 -14.59 4.40
CA LYS A 92 13.51 -14.73 5.87
C LYS A 92 12.40 -13.86 6.47
N GLY A 93 11.64 -13.17 5.63
CA GLY A 93 10.63 -12.21 6.04
C GLY A 93 11.07 -10.77 5.85
N GLY A 94 10.14 -9.88 6.15
CA GLY A 94 10.28 -8.45 6.07
C GLY A 94 10.19 -7.75 7.41
N CYS A 95 10.00 -6.43 7.38
CA CYS A 95 9.91 -5.64 8.61
C CYS A 95 9.14 -4.33 8.40
N ILE A 96 8.82 -3.67 9.50
CA ILE A 96 8.41 -2.26 9.51
C ILE A 96 9.65 -1.43 9.87
N GLN A 97 9.89 -0.38 9.10
CA GLN A 97 11.00 0.56 9.34
C GLN A 97 10.47 1.97 9.55
N ARG A 98 11.15 2.71 10.41
CA ARG A 98 10.98 4.15 10.61
C ARG A 98 12.21 4.88 10.07
N ILE A 99 11.97 5.94 9.33
CA ILE A 99 13.03 6.74 8.67
C ILE A 99 12.90 8.18 9.14
N ASP A 100 13.93 8.67 9.78
CA ASP A 100 14.05 10.09 10.12
C ASP A 100 14.39 10.87 8.84
N LEU A 101 13.45 11.62 8.33
CA LEU A 101 13.60 12.31 7.04
C LEU A 101 14.79 13.30 6.99
N PRO A 102 15.07 14.10 8.04
CA PRO A 102 16.20 15.02 8.02
C PRO A 102 17.58 14.32 7.97
N SER A 103 17.75 13.23 8.70
CA SER A 103 19.06 12.53 8.79
C SER A 103 19.18 11.35 7.82
N GLY A 104 18.07 10.84 7.28
CA GLY A 104 18.03 9.60 6.52
C GLY A 104 18.27 8.34 7.35
N LYS A 105 18.28 8.46 8.71
CA LYS A 105 18.47 7.29 9.59
C LYS A 105 17.31 6.33 9.48
N VAL A 106 17.62 5.06 9.20
CA VAL A 106 16.64 3.96 9.10
C VAL A 106 16.71 3.15 10.39
N GLU A 107 15.55 2.91 10.97
CA GLU A 107 15.36 2.14 12.20
C GLU A 107 14.35 1.01 11.95
N LYS A 108 14.68 -0.23 12.30
CA LYS A 108 13.74 -1.35 12.25
C LYS A 108 12.91 -1.37 13.52
N LEU A 109 11.57 -1.29 13.40
CA LEU A 109 10.64 -1.31 14.51
C LEU A 109 10.09 -2.71 14.81
N TYR A 110 9.65 -3.42 13.77
CA TYR A 110 9.04 -4.74 13.90
C TYR A 110 9.48 -5.65 12.77
N ASP A 111 9.79 -6.90 13.06
CA ASP A 111 10.06 -7.96 12.08
C ASP A 111 9.27 -9.25 12.37
N SER A 112 8.53 -9.27 13.49
CA SER A 112 7.77 -10.42 13.93
C SER A 112 6.59 -10.01 14.80
N CYS A 113 5.59 -10.90 14.91
CA CYS A 113 4.45 -10.78 15.81
C CYS A 113 4.17 -12.13 16.45
N ASP A 114 4.12 -12.20 17.78
CA ASP A 114 3.90 -13.44 18.56
C ASP A 114 4.89 -14.57 18.17
N GLY A 115 6.16 -14.22 17.95
CA GLY A 115 7.21 -15.16 17.56
C GLY A 115 7.16 -15.68 16.11
N ARG A 116 6.22 -15.21 15.30
CA ARG A 116 6.16 -15.49 13.86
C ARG A 116 6.70 -14.32 13.05
N PRO A 117 7.59 -14.55 12.06
CA PRO A 117 8.11 -13.47 11.22
C PRO A 117 6.99 -12.80 10.42
N LEU A 118 7.17 -11.53 10.09
CA LEU A 118 6.41 -10.85 9.06
C LEU A 118 6.95 -11.31 7.71
N TRP A 119 6.11 -11.92 6.89
CA TRP A 119 6.57 -12.56 5.66
C TRP A 119 6.72 -11.60 4.48
N GLY A 120 5.81 -10.66 4.35
CA GLY A 120 5.80 -9.69 3.26
C GLY A 120 4.99 -8.46 3.62
N PRO A 121 5.41 -7.65 4.63
CA PRO A 121 4.75 -6.38 4.91
C PRO A 121 4.55 -5.56 3.64
N ASN A 122 3.30 -5.08 3.42
CA ASN A 122 2.94 -4.54 2.11
C ASN A 122 2.51 -3.08 2.18
N ASP A 123 1.40 -2.74 2.84
CA ASP A 123 0.88 -1.37 2.88
C ASP A 123 0.54 -0.95 4.32
N LEU A 124 0.44 0.38 4.59
CA LEU A 124 0.13 0.88 5.92
C LEU A 124 -0.64 2.20 5.91
N VAL A 125 -1.47 2.39 6.95
CA VAL A 125 -2.21 3.63 7.19
C VAL A 125 -2.28 3.96 8.67
N PHE A 126 -1.95 5.18 9.05
CA PHE A 126 -2.02 5.66 10.43
C PHE A 126 -3.46 5.99 10.83
N ASP A 127 -3.83 5.64 12.05
CA ASP A 127 -5.04 6.13 12.69
C ASP A 127 -4.82 7.46 13.45
N LYS A 128 -5.89 8.06 13.93
CA LYS A 128 -5.84 9.30 14.71
C LYS A 128 -5.28 9.14 16.13
N HIS A 129 -5.03 7.90 16.55
CA HIS A 129 -4.51 7.56 17.89
C HIS A 129 -3.01 7.31 17.91
N GLY A 130 -2.34 7.52 16.76
CA GLY A 130 -0.89 7.39 16.63
C GLY A 130 -0.39 5.96 16.48
N GLY A 131 -1.28 5.01 16.22
CA GLY A 131 -0.93 3.68 15.73
C GLY A 131 -1.21 3.57 14.24
N PHE A 132 -0.87 2.44 13.64
CA PHE A 132 -1.10 2.19 12.23
C PHE A 132 -1.55 0.76 11.97
N TRP A 133 -2.46 0.64 11.03
CA TRP A 133 -2.84 -0.62 10.43
C TRP A 133 -1.87 -0.93 9.30
N PHE A 134 -1.49 -2.18 9.15
CA PHE A 134 -0.68 -2.60 8.02
C PHE A 134 -1.03 -4.03 7.60
N THR A 135 -0.76 -4.33 6.36
CA THR A 135 -0.94 -5.65 5.76
C THR A 135 0.39 -6.38 5.65
N ASP A 136 0.32 -7.69 5.82
CA ASP A 136 1.36 -8.62 5.42
C ASP A 136 0.81 -9.49 4.29
N HIS A 137 1.42 -9.41 3.11
CA HIS A 137 0.99 -10.14 1.92
C HIS A 137 1.22 -11.65 2.04
N GLY A 138 2.05 -12.06 3.01
CA GLY A 138 2.59 -13.40 3.03
C GLY A 138 3.63 -13.60 1.93
N CYS A 139 4.01 -14.84 1.70
CA CYS A 139 4.93 -15.18 0.62
C CYS A 139 4.66 -16.57 0.06
N THR A 140 4.97 -16.79 -1.22
CA THR A 140 4.84 -18.06 -1.88
C THR A 140 6.21 -18.73 -1.94
N THR A 141 6.31 -19.94 -1.41
CA THR A 141 7.51 -20.79 -1.44
C THR A 141 7.30 -21.95 -2.40
N PRO A 142 8.36 -22.68 -2.79
CA PRO A 142 8.19 -23.89 -3.61
C PRO A 142 7.25 -24.94 -3.00
N ASP A 143 7.19 -25.02 -1.68
CA ASP A 143 6.43 -26.04 -0.95
C ASP A 143 5.03 -25.58 -0.54
N GLY A 144 4.67 -24.31 -0.80
CA GLY A 144 3.37 -23.78 -0.41
C GLY A 144 3.34 -22.28 -0.23
N ARG A 145 2.42 -21.82 0.62
CA ARG A 145 2.25 -20.40 0.93
C ARG A 145 2.27 -20.15 2.43
N ASN A 146 3.07 -19.18 2.85
CA ASN A 146 2.92 -18.55 4.16
C ASN A 146 1.82 -17.47 4.04
N PHE A 147 0.72 -17.69 4.76
CA PHE A 147 -0.40 -16.75 4.77
C PHE A 147 -0.01 -15.40 5.34
N GLY A 148 -0.64 -14.37 4.82
CA GLY A 148 -0.56 -13.02 5.33
C GLY A 148 -1.59 -12.73 6.41
N GLY A 149 -1.71 -11.44 6.73
CA GLY A 149 -2.66 -10.96 7.74
C GLY A 149 -2.82 -9.45 7.75
N LEU A 150 -3.76 -9.00 8.55
CA LEU A 150 -3.94 -7.60 8.89
C LEU A 150 -3.46 -7.38 10.34
N TYR A 151 -2.63 -6.38 10.52
CA TYR A 151 -1.95 -6.08 11.78
C TYR A 151 -2.22 -4.65 12.22
N TYR A 152 -2.03 -4.41 13.50
CA TYR A 152 -1.95 -3.07 14.07
C TYR A 152 -0.68 -2.92 14.90
N ALA A 153 0.00 -1.78 14.77
CA ALA A 153 1.21 -1.53 15.53
C ALA A 153 1.27 -0.09 16.06
N LYS A 154 2.01 0.11 17.13
CA LYS A 154 2.34 1.43 17.70
C LYS A 154 3.55 2.03 16.98
N ALA A 155 3.50 3.34 16.74
CA ALA A 155 4.59 4.07 16.10
C ALA A 155 5.91 4.05 16.92
N ASP A 156 5.81 3.87 18.23
CA ASP A 156 6.95 3.87 19.15
C ASP A 156 7.66 2.49 19.28
N GLY A 157 7.24 1.49 18.52
CA GLY A 157 7.83 0.15 18.59
C GLY A 157 7.36 -0.71 19.77
N SER A 158 6.46 -0.22 20.63
CA SER A 158 6.13 -0.87 21.91
C SER A 158 5.15 -2.05 21.77
N LYS A 159 4.33 -2.09 20.72
CA LYS A 159 3.32 -3.13 20.57
C LYS A 159 2.95 -3.35 19.10
N ILE A 160 2.88 -4.62 18.73
CA ILE A 160 2.30 -5.12 17.48
C ILE A 160 1.24 -6.17 17.82
N THR A 161 0.15 -6.20 17.05
CA THR A 161 -0.96 -7.14 17.24
C THR A 161 -1.42 -7.66 15.88
N ARG A 162 -1.67 -8.95 15.77
CA ARG A 162 -2.28 -9.56 14.59
C ARG A 162 -3.80 -9.49 14.73
N ALA A 163 -4.43 -8.60 13.96
CA ALA A 163 -5.87 -8.35 14.02
C ALA A 163 -6.68 -9.36 13.21
N ARG A 164 -6.15 -9.82 12.08
CA ARG A 164 -6.68 -10.94 11.27
C ARG A 164 -5.53 -11.78 10.74
N ASP A 165 -5.68 -13.09 10.82
CA ASP A 165 -4.68 -14.07 10.40
C ASP A 165 -5.20 -14.91 9.22
N HIS A 166 -4.30 -15.67 8.59
CA HIS A 166 -4.61 -16.62 7.52
C HIS A 166 -5.35 -16.01 6.32
N MET A 167 -5.06 -14.74 6.01
CA MET A 167 -5.52 -14.09 4.79
C MET A 167 -4.62 -14.52 3.61
N ILE A 168 -5.19 -14.55 2.40
CA ILE A 168 -4.47 -15.10 1.25
C ILE A 168 -3.33 -14.17 0.82
N SER A 169 -3.65 -12.91 0.49
CA SER A 169 -2.68 -11.95 -0.03
C SER A 169 -3.09 -10.50 0.29
N PRO A 170 -3.17 -10.15 1.59
CA PRO A 170 -3.46 -8.78 1.99
C PRO A 170 -2.50 -7.79 1.33
N ASN A 171 -3.05 -6.71 0.78
CA ASN A 171 -2.29 -5.70 0.06
C ASN A 171 -2.71 -4.31 0.54
N GLY A 172 -3.33 -3.47 -0.27
CA GLY A 172 -3.75 -2.15 0.13
C GLY A 172 -4.57 -2.11 1.42
N VAL A 173 -4.31 -1.12 2.27
CA VAL A 173 -5.05 -0.90 3.51
C VAL A 173 -5.40 0.58 3.66
N GLY A 174 -6.63 0.87 4.10
CA GLY A 174 -7.10 2.24 4.32
C GLY A 174 -8.17 2.30 5.39
N LEU A 175 -8.45 3.52 5.85
CA LEU A 175 -9.48 3.78 6.85
C LEU A 175 -10.68 4.49 6.22
N SER A 176 -11.87 4.19 6.72
CA SER A 176 -13.04 5.01 6.44
C SER A 176 -12.85 6.45 6.95
N PRO A 177 -13.56 7.46 6.39
CA PRO A 177 -13.42 8.86 6.82
C PRO A 177 -13.62 9.10 8.32
N ASP A 178 -14.45 8.30 8.97
CA ASP A 178 -14.68 8.36 10.42
C ASP A 178 -13.72 7.48 11.24
N GLY A 179 -12.85 6.70 10.56
CA GLY A 179 -11.89 5.79 11.18
C GLY A 179 -12.49 4.55 11.82
N LYS A 180 -13.76 4.24 11.53
CA LYS A 180 -14.46 3.10 12.15
C LYS A 180 -14.40 1.81 11.35
N VAL A 181 -13.90 1.86 10.12
CA VAL A 181 -13.73 0.70 9.25
C VAL A 181 -12.32 0.68 8.68
N VAL A 182 -11.68 -0.48 8.72
CA VAL A 182 -10.47 -0.77 7.97
C VAL A 182 -10.86 -1.46 6.67
N TYR A 183 -10.46 -0.90 5.54
CA TYR A 183 -10.56 -1.54 4.24
C TYR A 183 -9.27 -2.26 3.91
N MET A 184 -9.35 -3.43 3.27
CA MET A 184 -8.20 -4.21 2.86
C MET A 184 -8.46 -4.86 1.51
N ALA A 185 -7.59 -4.61 0.56
CA ALA A 185 -7.55 -5.32 -0.71
C ALA A 185 -6.82 -6.67 -0.52
N ASP A 186 -7.36 -7.73 -1.11
CA ASP A 186 -6.73 -9.05 -1.16
C ASP A 186 -6.43 -9.38 -2.63
N THR A 187 -5.16 -9.40 -2.97
CA THR A 187 -4.67 -9.45 -4.36
C THR A 187 -5.21 -10.66 -5.12
N GLN A 188 -4.86 -11.85 -4.66
CA GLN A 188 -5.13 -13.08 -5.42
C GLN A 188 -6.61 -13.49 -5.42
N THR A 189 -7.38 -13.02 -4.45
CA THR A 189 -8.82 -13.28 -4.40
C THR A 189 -9.64 -12.24 -5.16
N GLY A 190 -9.01 -11.14 -5.61
CA GLY A 190 -9.68 -10.01 -6.26
C GLY A 190 -10.77 -9.40 -5.39
N ARG A 191 -10.56 -9.37 -4.07
CA ARG A 191 -11.59 -9.08 -3.07
C ARG A 191 -11.25 -7.87 -2.23
N LEU A 192 -12.23 -6.98 -2.08
CA LEU A 192 -12.16 -5.86 -1.15
C LEU A 192 -12.93 -6.20 0.13
N TRP A 193 -12.21 -6.17 1.25
CA TRP A 193 -12.73 -6.45 2.59
C TRP A 193 -12.96 -5.16 3.38
N ALA A 194 -13.91 -5.22 4.31
CA ALA A 194 -14.14 -4.20 5.34
C ALA A 194 -14.20 -4.87 6.72
N PHE A 195 -13.52 -4.27 7.69
CA PHE A 195 -13.45 -4.74 9.06
C PHE A 195 -13.84 -3.60 9.99
N ASP A 196 -14.87 -3.81 10.82
CA ASP A 196 -15.33 -2.81 11.78
C ASP A 196 -14.31 -2.68 12.93
N VAL A 197 -13.95 -1.45 13.29
CA VAL A 197 -13.04 -1.13 14.40
C VAL A 197 -13.84 -1.01 15.69
N ALA A 198 -13.55 -1.89 16.65
CA ALA A 198 -14.18 -1.87 17.98
C ALA A 198 -13.50 -0.89 18.94
N ALA A 199 -12.16 -0.80 18.86
CA ALA A 199 -11.33 0.13 19.61
C ALA A 199 -10.02 0.39 18.85
N PRO A 200 -9.19 1.38 19.24
CA PRO A 200 -7.90 1.62 18.60
C PRO A 200 -7.03 0.34 18.57
N GLY A 201 -6.77 -0.16 17.37
CA GLY A 201 -6.04 -1.41 17.15
C GLY A 201 -6.82 -2.70 17.41
N GLU A 202 -8.11 -2.63 17.58
CA GLU A 202 -8.98 -3.79 17.79
C GLU A 202 -10.11 -3.82 16.76
N LEU A 203 -10.27 -4.94 16.08
CA LEU A 203 -11.38 -5.16 15.17
C LEU A 203 -12.53 -5.87 15.89
N ALA A 204 -13.76 -5.58 15.48
CA ALA A 204 -14.91 -6.34 15.90
C ALA A 204 -14.72 -7.85 15.64
N PRO A 205 -15.26 -8.74 16.49
CA PRO A 205 -15.14 -10.17 16.28
C PRO A 205 -15.65 -10.60 14.91
N PRO A 206 -15.04 -11.64 14.30
CA PRO A 206 -15.56 -12.22 13.07
C PRO A 206 -17.01 -12.69 13.21
N SER A 207 -17.80 -12.56 12.14
CA SER A 207 -19.16 -13.07 12.10
C SER A 207 -19.20 -14.45 11.47
N GLY A 208 -19.36 -15.50 12.27
CA GLY A 208 -19.34 -16.88 11.80
C GLY A 208 -18.01 -17.25 11.16
N PHE A 209 -18.03 -17.72 9.91
CA PHE A 209 -16.84 -18.11 9.16
C PHE A 209 -16.15 -16.95 8.41
N MET A 210 -16.78 -15.75 8.40
CA MET A 210 -16.28 -14.63 7.64
C MET A 210 -15.31 -13.80 8.48
N PRO A 211 -14.06 -13.62 8.04
CA PRO A 211 -13.09 -12.81 8.79
C PRO A 211 -13.45 -11.32 8.84
N GLY A 212 -14.26 -10.86 7.89
CA GLY A 212 -14.76 -9.49 7.74
C GLY A 212 -15.94 -9.45 6.78
N ARG A 213 -16.43 -8.25 6.47
CA ARG A 213 -17.45 -8.03 5.45
C ARG A 213 -16.80 -7.88 4.07
N VAL A 214 -17.30 -8.59 3.07
CA VAL A 214 -16.89 -8.40 1.67
C VAL A 214 -17.65 -7.22 1.09
N ILE A 215 -16.94 -6.22 0.56
CA ILE A 215 -17.56 -5.13 -0.22
C ILE A 215 -17.82 -5.62 -1.63
N ALA A 216 -16.79 -6.14 -2.29
CA ALA A 216 -16.89 -6.68 -3.64
C ALA A 216 -15.84 -7.75 -3.90
N THR A 217 -16.12 -8.58 -4.90
CA THR A 217 -15.13 -9.45 -5.55
C THR A 217 -15.19 -9.15 -7.04
N LEU A 218 -14.05 -8.78 -7.65
CA LEU A 218 -14.01 -8.47 -9.07
C LEU A 218 -14.20 -9.73 -9.91
N PRO A 219 -14.92 -9.61 -11.03
CA PRO A 219 -15.12 -10.73 -11.95
C PRO A 219 -13.86 -11.02 -12.78
N GLY A 220 -13.78 -12.21 -13.32
CA GLY A 220 -12.68 -12.62 -14.19
C GLY A 220 -11.37 -12.82 -13.44
N TYR A 221 -10.24 -12.56 -14.12
CA TYR A 221 -8.91 -12.67 -13.56
C TYR A 221 -8.30 -11.28 -13.40
N GLN A 222 -8.48 -10.72 -12.22
CA GLN A 222 -7.99 -9.39 -11.83
C GLN A 222 -7.44 -9.47 -10.41
N PHE A 223 -6.37 -8.70 -10.16
CA PHE A 223 -5.79 -8.57 -8.84
C PHE A 223 -6.06 -7.18 -8.27
N LEU A 224 -6.37 -7.12 -6.99
CA LEU A 224 -6.40 -5.87 -6.25
C LEU A 224 -5.03 -5.61 -5.64
N ASP A 225 -4.56 -4.37 -5.75
CA ASP A 225 -3.28 -3.93 -5.20
C ASP A 225 -3.50 -2.87 -4.10
N SER A 226 -2.64 -1.90 -3.97
CA SER A 226 -2.75 -0.85 -2.96
C SER A 226 -3.96 0.05 -3.19
N LEU A 227 -4.36 0.80 -2.15
CA LEU A 227 -5.59 1.59 -2.19
C LEU A 227 -5.46 2.94 -1.49
N ALA A 228 -6.32 3.87 -1.88
CA ALA A 228 -6.62 5.08 -1.14
C ALA A 228 -8.13 5.28 -1.02
N VAL A 229 -8.56 6.04 -0.02
CA VAL A 229 -9.98 6.30 0.24
C VAL A 229 -10.33 7.73 -0.17
N GLU A 230 -11.50 7.94 -0.79
CA GLU A 230 -12.04 9.26 -1.05
C GLU A 230 -12.71 9.85 0.21
N ALA A 231 -12.76 11.17 0.31
CA ALA A 231 -13.43 11.86 1.42
C ALA A 231 -14.91 11.47 1.56
N GLY A 232 -15.55 11.09 0.46
CA GLY A 232 -16.91 10.55 0.43
C GLY A 232 -17.06 9.09 0.81
N GLY A 233 -15.95 8.39 1.06
CA GLY A 233 -15.93 7.00 1.53
C GLY A 233 -15.80 5.93 0.45
N LYS A 234 -15.72 6.29 -0.86
CA LYS A 234 -15.37 5.32 -1.90
C LYS A 234 -13.93 4.83 -1.70
N VAL A 235 -13.67 3.57 -2.01
CA VAL A 235 -12.36 2.95 -1.90
C VAL A 235 -11.76 2.79 -3.31
N CYS A 236 -10.70 3.56 -3.59
CA CYS A 236 -9.99 3.55 -4.87
C CYS A 236 -8.86 2.54 -4.81
N VAL A 237 -9.01 1.41 -5.49
CA VAL A 237 -8.04 0.31 -5.47
C VAL A 237 -7.36 0.20 -6.83
N ALA A 238 -6.04 0.09 -6.83
CA ALA A 238 -5.30 -0.22 -8.05
C ALA A 238 -5.61 -1.67 -8.48
N THR A 239 -5.86 -1.83 -9.78
CA THR A 239 -6.30 -3.11 -10.37
C THR A 239 -5.32 -3.59 -11.43
N ILE A 240 -4.64 -4.70 -11.12
CA ILE A 240 -3.70 -5.37 -12.01
C ILE A 240 -4.48 -6.22 -13.03
N PHE A 241 -3.98 -6.31 -14.24
CA PHE A 241 -4.55 -6.87 -15.46
C PHE A 241 -5.65 -6.02 -16.09
N ASN A 242 -6.52 -5.41 -15.32
CA ASN A 242 -7.47 -4.43 -15.84
C ASN A 242 -6.80 -3.07 -16.16
N GLY A 243 -5.69 -2.77 -15.51
CA GLY A 243 -4.85 -1.59 -15.76
C GLY A 243 -5.53 -0.29 -15.36
N GLY A 244 -5.35 0.14 -14.12
CA GLY A 244 -5.92 1.39 -13.64
C GLY A 244 -6.44 1.33 -12.21
N ILE A 245 -7.31 2.27 -11.87
CA ILE A 245 -7.90 2.40 -10.54
C ILE A 245 -9.39 2.09 -10.62
N THR A 246 -9.84 1.16 -9.79
CA THR A 246 -11.27 0.85 -9.61
C THR A 246 -11.75 1.46 -8.31
N ALA A 247 -12.67 2.42 -8.38
CA ALA A 247 -13.32 3.04 -7.23
C ALA A 247 -14.57 2.24 -6.86
N PHE A 248 -14.60 1.71 -5.64
CA PHE A 248 -15.68 0.91 -5.09
C PHE A 248 -16.60 1.75 -4.22
N ASP A 249 -17.89 1.66 -4.43
CA ASP A 249 -18.90 2.06 -3.46
C ASP A 249 -19.09 0.96 -2.40
N LEU A 250 -19.63 1.33 -1.26
CA LEU A 250 -19.87 0.39 -0.16
C LEU A 250 -21.00 -0.61 -0.43
N ASP A 251 -21.80 -0.39 -1.48
CA ASP A 251 -22.80 -1.34 -2.00
C ASP A 251 -22.21 -2.36 -3.00
N GLY A 252 -20.89 -2.24 -3.30
CA GLY A 252 -20.18 -3.11 -4.22
C GLY A 252 -20.18 -2.64 -5.66
N SER A 253 -20.88 -1.56 -6.01
CA SER A 253 -20.80 -0.97 -7.34
C SER A 253 -19.41 -0.35 -7.58
N THR A 254 -18.98 -0.30 -8.85
CA THR A 254 -17.63 0.11 -9.22
C THR A 254 -17.61 1.09 -10.38
N GLU A 255 -16.61 1.97 -10.37
CA GLU A 255 -16.24 2.85 -11.47
C GLU A 255 -14.75 2.65 -11.77
N HIS A 256 -14.39 2.37 -13.04
CA HIS A 256 -13.00 2.11 -13.41
C HIS A 256 -12.38 3.26 -14.19
N PHE A 257 -11.17 3.64 -13.81
CA PHE A 257 -10.35 4.67 -14.44
C PHE A 257 -9.09 4.01 -15.01
N ALA A 258 -9.04 3.84 -16.34
CA ALA A 258 -7.93 3.18 -17.00
C ALA A 258 -6.64 4.01 -16.98
N PHE A 259 -5.51 3.33 -16.77
CA PHE A 259 -4.15 3.86 -16.88
C PHE A 259 -3.33 3.01 -17.85
N PRO A 260 -2.26 3.56 -18.46
CA PRO A 260 -1.52 2.88 -19.54
C PRO A 260 -0.50 1.85 -19.01
N ASP A 261 -0.86 1.09 -18.00
CA ASP A 261 -0.04 0.00 -17.45
C ASP A 261 -0.96 -1.07 -16.86
N ILE A 262 -0.80 -2.31 -17.32
CA ILE A 262 -1.57 -3.46 -16.79
C ILE A 262 -1.20 -3.81 -15.33
N VAL A 263 -0.09 -3.29 -14.82
CA VAL A 263 0.35 -3.41 -13.43
C VAL A 263 0.34 -2.03 -12.79
N THR A 264 -0.86 -1.44 -12.75
CA THR A 264 -1.13 -0.26 -11.92
C THR A 264 -1.23 -0.72 -10.47
N THR A 265 -0.44 -0.14 -9.57
CA THR A 265 -0.25 -0.71 -8.23
C THR A 265 -0.71 0.17 -7.09
N ASN A 266 -0.70 1.49 -7.23
CA ASN A 266 -1.06 2.38 -6.13
C ASN A 266 -1.59 3.73 -6.61
N ILE A 267 -2.31 4.42 -5.72
CA ILE A 267 -2.80 5.79 -5.88
C ILE A 267 -2.66 6.55 -4.57
N CYS A 268 -2.24 7.82 -4.62
CA CYS A 268 -2.36 8.74 -3.49
C CYS A 268 -3.04 10.04 -3.90
N PHE A 269 -3.60 10.74 -2.93
CA PHE A 269 -4.27 12.02 -3.12
C PHE A 269 -3.51 13.17 -2.46
N GLY A 270 -3.59 14.35 -3.06
CA GLY A 270 -2.99 15.56 -2.52
C GLY A 270 -3.54 16.83 -3.18
N GLY A 271 -2.75 17.89 -3.11
CA GLY A 271 -3.18 19.22 -3.52
C GLY A 271 -4.09 19.89 -2.48
N SER A 272 -4.34 21.19 -2.66
CA SER A 272 -5.09 21.99 -1.67
C SER A 272 -6.55 21.55 -1.48
N ASP A 273 -7.13 20.91 -2.47
CA ASP A 273 -8.51 20.40 -2.46
C ASP A 273 -8.57 18.87 -2.47
N MET A 274 -7.44 18.19 -2.27
CA MET A 274 -7.30 16.72 -2.27
C MET A 274 -7.79 16.02 -3.55
N ARG A 275 -7.76 16.72 -4.70
CA ARG A 275 -8.19 16.17 -5.99
C ARG A 275 -7.04 15.91 -6.95
N ASP A 276 -5.82 16.28 -6.61
CA ASP A 276 -4.65 15.82 -7.34
C ASP A 276 -4.39 14.37 -6.95
N ALA A 277 -4.37 13.48 -7.92
CA ALA A 277 -4.07 12.07 -7.70
C ALA A 277 -2.80 11.68 -8.45
N TRP A 278 -1.93 10.92 -7.79
CA TRP A 278 -0.76 10.32 -8.41
C TRP A 278 -0.91 8.81 -8.40
N VAL A 279 -0.61 8.18 -9.54
CA VAL A 279 -0.84 6.76 -9.78
C VAL A 279 0.45 6.09 -10.24
N CYS A 280 0.83 5.03 -9.53
CA CYS A 280 1.99 4.21 -9.84
C CYS A 280 1.65 3.21 -10.95
N CYS A 281 2.31 3.34 -12.10
CA CYS A 281 2.30 2.41 -13.22
C CYS A 281 3.61 1.63 -13.20
N SER A 282 3.66 0.58 -12.39
CA SER A 282 4.90 0.04 -11.82
C SER A 282 5.65 -0.87 -12.77
N SER A 283 4.94 -1.62 -13.65
CA SER A 283 5.64 -2.47 -14.61
C SER A 283 6.37 -1.68 -15.69
N THR A 284 5.96 -0.44 -15.93
CA THR A 284 6.62 0.47 -16.88
C THR A 284 7.50 1.52 -16.20
N GLY A 285 7.58 1.52 -14.86
CA GLY A 285 8.39 2.46 -14.07
C GLY A 285 7.94 3.90 -14.22
N LYS A 286 6.61 4.14 -14.27
CA LYS A 286 6.04 5.46 -14.53
C LYS A 286 5.14 5.92 -13.39
N LEU A 287 5.19 7.22 -13.11
CA LEU A 287 4.25 7.91 -12.22
C LEU A 287 3.41 8.86 -13.05
N PHE A 288 2.09 8.71 -12.95
CA PHE A 288 1.15 9.61 -13.59
C PHE A 288 0.44 10.49 -12.59
N LYS A 289 0.02 11.69 -13.03
CA LYS A 289 -0.83 12.61 -12.29
C LYS A 289 -2.14 12.83 -13.05
N CYS A 290 -3.24 13.03 -12.33
CA CYS A 290 -4.51 13.45 -12.89
C CYS A 290 -5.32 14.29 -11.90
N ARG A 291 -6.35 14.96 -12.42
CA ARG A 291 -7.40 15.57 -11.59
C ARG A 291 -8.49 14.54 -11.33
N TRP A 292 -8.53 14.03 -10.11
CA TRP A 292 -9.55 13.07 -9.71
C TRP A 292 -10.93 13.72 -9.61
N PRO A 293 -12.01 13.03 -10.00
CA PRO A 293 -13.34 13.64 -10.02
C PRO A 293 -13.88 14.02 -8.62
N ARG A 294 -13.39 13.40 -7.58
CA ARG A 294 -13.82 13.59 -6.18
C ARG A 294 -12.60 13.82 -5.27
N PRO A 295 -12.74 14.53 -4.15
CA PRO A 295 -11.61 14.71 -3.24
C PRO A 295 -11.22 13.40 -2.56
N GLY A 296 -9.92 13.13 -2.47
CA GLY A 296 -9.37 12.08 -1.61
C GLY A 296 -9.52 12.40 -0.12
N LEU A 297 -9.48 11.37 0.70
CA LEU A 297 -9.45 11.52 2.14
C LEU A 297 -8.10 12.07 2.58
N LYS A 298 -8.12 13.18 3.31
CA LYS A 298 -6.91 13.67 3.97
C LYS A 298 -6.54 12.70 5.09
N LEU A 299 -5.33 12.13 5.02
CA LEU A 299 -4.83 11.21 6.03
C LEU A 299 -4.51 11.93 7.35
N ASN A 300 -4.46 11.18 8.46
CA ASN A 300 -4.27 11.75 9.81
C ASN A 300 -2.94 12.51 9.96
N HIS A 301 -1.90 12.09 9.27
CA HIS A 301 -0.56 12.70 9.30
C HIS A 301 -0.08 12.99 7.87
N ASN A 302 -0.89 13.74 7.11
CA ASN A 302 -0.48 14.18 5.79
C ASN A 302 0.73 15.12 5.87
N ALA A 303 1.63 14.97 4.90
CA ALA A 303 2.82 15.80 4.80
C ALA A 303 2.50 17.22 4.33
#